data_bf79a560ee55ff1d258b0027722d493c
#
_entry.id   bf79a560ee55ff1d258b0027722d493c
#
_cell.length_a   1.000
_cell.length_b   1.000
_cell.length_c   1.000
_cell.angle_alpha   90.00
_cell.angle_beta   90.00
_cell.angle_gamma   90.00
#
_symmetry.space_group_name_H-M   'P 1'
#
loop_
_entity.id
_entity.type
_entity.pdbx_description
1 polymer ?
#
loop_
_entity_poly.entity_id
_entity_poly.type
_entity_poly.pdbx_seq_one_letter_code
_entity_poly.pdbx_strand_id
1 'polypeptide(L)'
;MGHLGVVLYEYLGEEYPDVLGSILGALKAIVNVIGMAKMTPPIKDLLPRLTPILKNRHETVQENCIDLVGRIADRGAEFVSAREWMRICFELLDMLKAHKKAIRRATVNTFGYIAKAIGPQDVLAVLLNNLKVQERQNRVCTTVAIAIVAETCGPFTVLPALMNEYRLPELNVQNGVLKALSFLFEYIGEMGKDYVYAVTPLLEDALMDRDLVHRQTSATVVKHLTLGVFGLGCEDALQHLLNFVWPNVFEQSPHVITAVLECIEAMRVSLGPTKVLQHTLQGLWHPARKVREVYWKVYNSLYIGAQDGMVPAYPALEDDDFNTYRRAELEYVL
;
A
#
# COMPACT_ATOMS: atom_id res chain seq x y z
N MET A 1 -7.27 -1.56 -41.43
CA MET A 1 -6.63 -1.57 -40.11
C MET A 1 -5.42 -2.51 -40.06
N GLY A 2 -5.51 -3.78 -40.46
CA GLY A 2 -4.36 -4.70 -40.44
C GLY A 2 -3.14 -4.21 -41.23
N HIS A 3 -3.33 -3.69 -42.46
CA HIS A 3 -2.24 -3.14 -43.24
C HIS A 3 -1.56 -1.94 -42.53
N LEU A 4 -2.32 -1.08 -41.86
CA LEU A 4 -1.77 0.05 -41.10
C LEU A 4 -0.89 -0.44 -39.96
N GLY A 5 -1.31 -1.51 -39.25
CA GLY A 5 -0.50 -2.12 -38.19
C GLY A 5 0.85 -2.63 -38.66
N VAL A 6 0.91 -3.24 -39.87
CA VAL A 6 2.16 -3.71 -40.48
C VAL A 6 3.08 -2.53 -40.81
N VAL A 7 2.54 -1.48 -41.43
CA VAL A 7 3.31 -0.28 -41.77
C VAL A 7 3.90 0.36 -40.51
N LEU A 8 3.09 0.58 -39.47
CA LEU A 8 3.58 1.17 -38.21
C LEU A 8 4.63 0.29 -37.51
N TYR A 9 4.50 -1.02 -37.61
CA TYR A 9 5.49 -1.97 -37.09
C TYR A 9 6.85 -1.84 -37.79
N GLU A 10 6.86 -1.63 -39.12
CA GLU A 10 8.10 -1.41 -39.88
C GLU A 10 8.83 -0.14 -39.42
N TYR A 11 8.09 0.90 -39.03
CA TYR A 11 8.63 2.18 -38.56
C TYR A 11 8.96 2.23 -37.08
N LEU A 12 8.90 1.13 -36.33
CA LEU A 12 9.32 1.09 -34.90
C LEU A 12 10.82 1.37 -34.70
N GLY A 13 11.62 1.40 -35.75
CA GLY A 13 13.02 1.80 -35.73
C GLY A 13 13.25 3.30 -35.92
N GLU A 14 12.20 4.14 -35.89
CA GLU A 14 12.30 5.58 -36.08
C GLU A 14 13.16 6.24 -35.00
N GLU A 15 14.05 7.13 -35.41
CA GLU A 15 14.98 7.82 -34.47
C GLU A 15 14.38 9.09 -33.85
N TYR A 16 13.41 9.73 -34.50
CA TYR A 16 12.77 10.94 -34.03
C TYR A 16 11.74 10.61 -32.93
N PRO A 17 11.94 11.08 -31.68
CA PRO A 17 11.11 10.68 -30.53
C PRO A 17 9.63 11.02 -30.68
N ASP A 18 9.31 12.18 -31.28
CA ASP A 18 7.92 12.61 -31.45
C ASP A 18 7.19 11.73 -32.47
N VAL A 19 7.90 11.30 -33.54
CA VAL A 19 7.36 10.39 -34.52
C VAL A 19 7.19 8.99 -33.92
N LEU A 20 8.23 8.48 -33.26
CA LEU A 20 8.16 7.18 -32.58
C LEU A 20 7.06 7.13 -31.52
N GLY A 21 6.92 8.18 -30.71
CA GLY A 21 5.84 8.31 -29.73
C GLY A 21 4.46 8.26 -30.38
N SER A 22 4.30 8.93 -31.53
CA SER A 22 3.04 8.91 -32.31
C SER A 22 2.74 7.54 -32.90
N ILE A 23 3.76 6.83 -33.41
CA ILE A 23 3.64 5.45 -33.90
C ILE A 23 3.16 4.51 -32.78
N LEU A 24 3.75 4.59 -31.60
CA LEU A 24 3.35 3.80 -30.43
C LEU A 24 1.91 4.10 -29.98
N GLY A 25 1.53 5.38 -29.98
CA GLY A 25 0.15 5.81 -29.71
C GLY A 25 -0.85 5.26 -30.73
N ALA A 26 -0.49 5.27 -32.01
CA ALA A 26 -1.31 4.70 -33.07
C ALA A 26 -1.44 3.18 -32.97
N LEU A 27 -0.35 2.46 -32.68
CA LEU A 27 -0.39 1.01 -32.40
C LEU A 27 -1.28 0.67 -31.20
N LYS A 28 -1.19 1.44 -30.13
CA LYS A 28 -2.07 1.30 -28.97
C LYS A 28 -3.55 1.46 -29.35
N ALA A 29 -3.88 2.46 -30.17
CA ALA A 29 -5.24 2.68 -30.66
C ALA A 29 -5.73 1.52 -31.54
N ILE A 30 -4.88 1.01 -32.42
CA ILE A 30 -5.18 -0.13 -33.29
C ILE A 30 -5.46 -1.38 -32.45
N VAL A 31 -4.59 -1.70 -31.49
CA VAL A 31 -4.76 -2.84 -30.58
C VAL A 31 -6.08 -2.76 -29.81
N ASN A 32 -6.47 -1.55 -29.38
CA ASN A 32 -7.73 -1.34 -28.67
C ASN A 32 -8.97 -1.58 -29.54
N VAL A 33 -8.88 -1.25 -30.85
CA VAL A 33 -10.04 -1.36 -31.78
C VAL A 33 -10.16 -2.77 -32.34
N ILE A 34 -9.05 -3.35 -32.78
CA ILE A 34 -9.04 -4.65 -33.47
C ILE A 34 -9.04 -5.82 -32.49
N GLY A 35 -8.47 -5.63 -31.31
CA GLY A 35 -8.20 -6.67 -30.32
C GLY A 35 -6.92 -7.45 -30.59
N MET A 36 -6.41 -8.10 -29.55
CA MET A 36 -5.10 -8.76 -29.53
C MET A 36 -5.01 -9.92 -30.54
N ALA A 37 -6.07 -10.73 -30.64
CA ALA A 37 -6.10 -11.92 -31.50
C ALA A 37 -6.05 -11.60 -33.01
N LYS A 38 -6.53 -10.41 -33.39
CA LYS A 38 -6.61 -9.97 -34.80
C LYS A 38 -5.50 -8.99 -35.19
N MET A 39 -4.58 -8.72 -34.27
CA MET A 39 -3.49 -7.79 -34.54
C MET A 39 -2.54 -8.33 -35.60
N THR A 40 -2.16 -7.46 -36.53
CA THR A 40 -1.17 -7.72 -37.57
C THR A 40 -0.11 -6.62 -37.50
N PRO A 41 1.17 -6.94 -37.19
CA PRO A 41 1.71 -8.27 -36.95
C PRO A 41 1.23 -8.91 -35.66
N PRO A 42 1.37 -10.22 -35.48
CA PRO A 42 0.99 -10.91 -34.23
C PRO A 42 1.69 -10.33 -32.99
N ILE A 43 1.03 -10.35 -31.85
CA ILE A 43 1.55 -9.81 -30.58
C ILE A 43 2.90 -10.42 -30.20
N LYS A 44 3.09 -11.72 -30.45
CA LYS A 44 4.36 -12.43 -30.21
C LYS A 44 5.56 -11.83 -30.95
N ASP A 45 5.31 -11.20 -32.11
CA ASP A 45 6.36 -10.55 -32.93
C ASP A 45 6.50 -9.06 -32.59
N LEU A 46 5.41 -8.43 -32.18
CA LEU A 46 5.39 -7.02 -31.80
C LEU A 46 6.12 -6.78 -30.47
N LEU A 47 5.86 -7.58 -29.44
CA LEU A 47 6.36 -7.35 -28.08
C LEU A 47 7.90 -7.36 -27.97
N PRO A 48 8.64 -8.28 -28.64
CA PRO A 48 10.11 -8.26 -28.61
C PRO A 48 10.72 -6.98 -29.21
N ARG A 49 10.02 -6.31 -30.12
CA ARG A 49 10.47 -5.03 -30.69
C ARG A 49 10.14 -3.84 -29.79
N LEU A 50 9.11 -3.94 -28.94
CA LEU A 50 8.77 -2.92 -27.95
C LEU A 50 9.74 -2.94 -26.75
N THR A 51 10.24 -4.10 -26.38
CA THR A 51 11.11 -4.27 -25.20
C THR A 51 12.32 -3.34 -25.19
N PRO A 52 13.13 -3.19 -26.27
CA PRO A 52 14.24 -2.24 -26.28
C PRO A 52 13.79 -0.78 -26.25
N ILE A 53 12.59 -0.46 -26.74
CA ILE A 53 12.03 0.89 -26.76
C ILE A 53 11.69 1.37 -25.34
N LEU A 54 11.42 0.47 -24.40
CA LEU A 54 11.24 0.81 -22.98
C LEU A 54 12.44 1.56 -22.38
N LYS A 55 13.65 1.36 -22.92
CA LYS A 55 14.89 2.06 -22.51
C LYS A 55 15.08 3.42 -23.17
N ASN A 56 14.15 3.87 -23.98
CA ASN A 56 14.27 5.16 -24.65
C ASN A 56 14.37 6.30 -23.63
N ARG A 57 15.21 7.30 -23.90
CA ARG A 57 15.43 8.43 -23.00
C ARG A 57 14.31 9.45 -23.00
N HIS A 58 13.45 9.45 -24.01
CA HIS A 58 12.35 10.38 -24.15
C HIS A 58 11.10 9.88 -23.41
N GLU A 59 10.62 10.68 -22.48
CA GLU A 59 9.49 10.32 -21.62
C GLU A 59 8.20 10.00 -22.39
N THR A 60 7.92 10.72 -23.47
CA THR A 60 6.73 10.47 -24.28
C THR A 60 6.80 9.09 -24.96
N VAL A 61 7.98 8.70 -25.42
CA VAL A 61 8.20 7.37 -26.02
C VAL A 61 8.07 6.28 -24.97
N GLN A 62 8.71 6.47 -23.81
CA GLN A 62 8.58 5.52 -22.69
C GLN A 62 7.14 5.35 -22.24
N GLU A 63 6.40 6.45 -22.06
CA GLU A 63 5.00 6.43 -21.62
C GLU A 63 4.11 5.65 -22.60
N ASN A 64 4.18 5.96 -23.87
CA ASN A 64 3.40 5.26 -24.90
C ASN A 64 3.80 3.79 -25.02
N CYS A 65 5.09 3.49 -24.88
CA CYS A 65 5.59 2.12 -24.94
C CYS A 65 5.11 1.30 -23.74
N ILE A 66 5.24 1.81 -22.51
CA ILE A 66 4.79 1.07 -21.31
C ILE A 66 3.28 0.91 -21.29
N ASP A 67 2.54 1.91 -21.75
CA ASP A 67 1.08 1.81 -21.87
C ASP A 67 0.67 0.70 -22.85
N LEU A 68 1.37 0.58 -23.97
CA LEU A 68 1.11 -0.48 -24.95
C LEU A 68 1.49 -1.86 -24.39
N VAL A 69 2.66 -1.99 -23.77
CA VAL A 69 3.12 -3.23 -23.12
C VAL A 69 2.16 -3.64 -22.01
N GLY A 70 1.73 -2.70 -21.19
CA GLY A 70 0.76 -2.94 -20.12
C GLY A 70 -0.58 -3.45 -20.65
N ARG A 71 -1.06 -2.90 -21.76
CA ARG A 71 -2.28 -3.39 -22.40
C ARG A 71 -2.15 -4.79 -22.96
N ILE A 72 -0.99 -5.11 -23.55
CA ILE A 72 -0.71 -6.47 -24.01
C ILE A 72 -0.67 -7.43 -22.82
N ALA A 73 -0.05 -7.04 -21.71
CA ALA A 73 -0.01 -7.85 -20.49
C ALA A 73 -1.41 -8.08 -19.89
N ASP A 74 -2.27 -7.05 -19.92
CA ASP A 74 -3.63 -7.13 -19.37
C ASP A 74 -4.56 -8.03 -20.20
N ARG A 75 -4.49 -7.95 -21.54
CA ARG A 75 -5.49 -8.53 -22.43
C ARG A 75 -4.98 -9.54 -23.46
N GLY A 76 -3.70 -9.74 -23.54
CA GLY A 76 -3.07 -10.58 -24.58
C GLY A 76 -1.84 -11.33 -24.07
N ALA A 77 -1.75 -11.55 -22.78
CA ALA A 77 -0.61 -12.23 -22.17
C ALA A 77 -0.42 -13.67 -22.70
N GLU A 78 -1.52 -14.35 -23.03
CA GLU A 78 -1.54 -15.70 -23.58
C GLU A 78 -0.84 -15.84 -24.94
N PHE A 79 -0.69 -14.73 -25.67
CA PHE A 79 0.00 -14.74 -26.98
C PHE A 79 1.52 -14.70 -26.88
N VAL A 80 2.05 -14.57 -25.66
CA VAL A 80 3.48 -14.39 -25.39
C VAL A 80 3.95 -15.41 -24.38
N SER A 81 5.17 -15.92 -24.55
CA SER A 81 5.74 -16.90 -23.62
C SER A 81 6.07 -16.28 -22.25
N ALA A 82 5.98 -17.10 -21.18
CA ALA A 82 6.36 -16.67 -19.84
C ALA A 82 7.81 -16.18 -19.76
N ARG A 83 8.72 -16.77 -20.55
CA ARG A 83 10.12 -16.37 -20.62
C ARG A 83 10.29 -14.93 -21.12
N GLU A 84 9.52 -14.52 -22.12
CA GLU A 84 9.57 -13.15 -22.64
C GLU A 84 8.97 -12.17 -21.63
N TRP A 85 7.89 -12.54 -20.93
CA TRP A 85 7.34 -11.73 -19.85
C TRP A 85 8.35 -11.52 -18.72
N MET A 86 9.09 -12.55 -18.34
CA MET A 86 10.15 -12.41 -17.34
C MET A 86 11.27 -11.48 -17.78
N ARG A 87 11.66 -11.54 -19.06
CA ARG A 87 12.62 -10.60 -19.64
C ARG A 87 12.13 -9.15 -19.52
N ILE A 88 10.85 -8.93 -19.81
CA ILE A 88 10.25 -7.59 -19.68
C ILE A 88 10.24 -7.13 -18.22
N CYS A 89 10.00 -8.00 -17.26
CA CYS A 89 10.06 -7.65 -15.83
C CYS A 89 11.42 -7.05 -15.44
N PHE A 90 12.54 -7.57 -15.95
CA PHE A 90 13.86 -6.99 -15.69
C PHE A 90 14.00 -5.58 -16.31
N GLU A 91 13.46 -5.34 -17.48
CA GLU A 91 13.48 -4.02 -18.11
C GLU A 91 12.57 -3.01 -17.33
N LEU A 92 11.46 -3.49 -16.81
CA LEU A 92 10.54 -2.66 -16.01
C LEU A 92 11.15 -2.18 -14.70
N LEU A 93 12.12 -2.89 -14.10
CA LEU A 93 12.81 -2.43 -12.90
C LEU A 93 13.48 -1.07 -13.10
N ASP A 94 14.08 -0.83 -14.25
CA ASP A 94 14.70 0.46 -14.56
C ASP A 94 13.65 1.58 -14.73
N MET A 95 12.46 1.25 -15.17
CA MET A 95 11.37 2.22 -15.34
C MET A 95 10.73 2.65 -14.00
N LEU A 96 10.95 1.90 -12.92
CA LEU A 96 10.55 2.32 -11.57
C LEU A 96 11.30 3.59 -11.09
N LYS A 97 12.43 3.92 -11.74
CA LYS A 97 13.22 5.14 -11.50
C LYS A 97 12.76 6.33 -12.32
N ALA A 98 11.83 6.18 -13.24
CA ALA A 98 11.40 7.23 -14.16
C ALA A 98 10.97 8.50 -13.39
N HIS A 99 11.30 9.66 -13.92
CA HIS A 99 10.92 10.95 -13.31
C HIS A 99 9.40 11.17 -13.36
N LYS A 100 8.78 10.81 -14.49
CA LYS A 100 7.35 11.00 -14.70
C LYS A 100 6.51 10.01 -13.89
N LYS A 101 5.62 10.52 -13.05
CA LYS A 101 4.74 9.70 -12.21
C LYS A 101 3.86 8.74 -13.02
N ALA A 102 3.39 9.17 -14.20
CA ALA A 102 2.57 8.36 -15.09
C ALA A 102 3.30 7.09 -15.54
N ILE A 103 4.59 7.20 -15.90
CA ILE A 103 5.43 6.06 -16.29
C ILE A 103 5.58 5.09 -15.13
N ARG A 104 5.92 5.58 -13.93
CA ARG A 104 6.05 4.72 -12.74
C ARG A 104 4.75 3.98 -12.43
N ARG A 105 3.61 4.69 -12.49
CA ARG A 105 2.29 4.08 -12.26
C ARG A 105 1.95 3.00 -13.29
N ALA A 106 2.18 3.27 -14.56
CA ALA A 106 1.98 2.29 -15.63
C ALA A 106 2.89 1.07 -15.44
N THR A 107 4.14 1.28 -15.03
CA THR A 107 5.10 0.21 -14.75
C THR A 107 4.65 -0.70 -13.61
N VAL A 108 4.25 -0.14 -12.48
CA VAL A 108 3.78 -0.97 -11.34
C VAL A 108 2.52 -1.75 -11.66
N ASN A 109 1.60 -1.16 -12.42
CA ASN A 109 0.40 -1.87 -12.89
C ASN A 109 0.75 -3.02 -13.84
N THR A 110 1.74 -2.81 -14.71
CA THR A 110 2.20 -3.84 -15.65
C THR A 110 2.79 -5.05 -14.93
N PHE A 111 3.52 -4.86 -13.83
CA PHE A 111 3.95 -5.97 -12.97
C PHE A 111 2.77 -6.81 -12.48
N GLY A 112 1.67 -6.17 -12.06
CA GLY A 112 0.44 -6.87 -11.67
C GLY A 112 -0.17 -7.69 -12.79
N TYR A 113 -0.28 -7.14 -13.99
CA TYR A 113 -0.80 -7.85 -15.16
C TYR A 113 0.07 -9.04 -15.56
N ILE A 114 1.38 -8.87 -15.56
CA ILE A 114 2.32 -9.96 -15.85
C ILE A 114 2.22 -11.06 -14.79
N ALA A 115 2.19 -10.70 -13.50
CA ALA A 115 2.05 -11.65 -12.42
C ALA A 115 0.74 -12.46 -12.50
N LYS A 116 -0.36 -11.82 -12.90
CA LYS A 116 -1.64 -12.51 -13.14
C LYS A 116 -1.53 -13.52 -14.29
N ALA A 117 -0.76 -13.20 -15.31
CA ALA A 117 -0.64 -14.02 -16.52
C ALA A 117 0.26 -15.24 -16.34
N ILE A 118 1.44 -15.08 -15.72
CA ILE A 118 2.46 -16.12 -15.61
C ILE A 118 2.59 -16.73 -14.21
N GLY A 119 1.86 -16.18 -13.24
CA GLY A 119 1.98 -16.50 -11.82
C GLY A 119 2.86 -15.50 -11.07
N PRO A 120 2.59 -15.31 -9.76
CA PRO A 120 3.25 -14.27 -8.97
C PRO A 120 4.68 -14.63 -8.54
N GLN A 121 5.05 -15.90 -8.48
CA GLN A 121 6.26 -16.38 -7.82
C GLN A 121 7.55 -15.78 -8.39
N ASP A 122 7.75 -15.90 -9.69
CA ASP A 122 8.96 -15.40 -10.36
C ASP A 122 9.00 -13.86 -10.39
N VAL A 123 7.86 -13.23 -10.62
CA VAL A 123 7.71 -11.76 -10.59
C VAL A 123 8.02 -11.22 -9.20
N LEU A 124 7.50 -11.88 -8.18
CA LEU A 124 7.74 -11.50 -6.79
C LEU A 124 9.22 -11.64 -6.40
N ALA A 125 9.88 -12.72 -6.83
CA ALA A 125 11.31 -12.93 -6.58
C ALA A 125 12.16 -11.77 -7.15
N VAL A 126 11.85 -11.32 -8.35
CA VAL A 126 12.51 -10.16 -8.99
C VAL A 126 12.27 -8.88 -8.17
N LEU A 127 11.04 -8.62 -7.74
CA LEU A 127 10.69 -7.44 -6.96
C LEU A 127 11.33 -7.47 -5.56
N LEU A 128 11.30 -8.60 -4.86
CA LEU A 128 11.93 -8.74 -3.54
C LEU A 128 13.44 -8.48 -3.60
N ASN A 129 14.11 -9.00 -4.62
CA ASN A 129 15.52 -8.72 -4.83
C ASN A 129 15.79 -7.23 -5.10
N ASN A 130 14.87 -6.54 -5.73
CA ASN A 130 14.98 -5.10 -6.01
C ASN A 130 14.80 -4.22 -4.75
N LEU A 131 14.33 -4.76 -3.63
CA LEU A 131 14.29 -4.04 -2.34
C LEU A 131 15.69 -3.71 -1.79
N LYS A 132 16.73 -4.39 -2.27
CA LYS A 132 18.14 -4.16 -1.88
C LYS A 132 18.77 -2.93 -2.54
N VAL A 133 18.09 -2.31 -3.50
CA VAL A 133 18.58 -1.15 -4.25
C VAL A 133 18.72 0.07 -3.34
N GLN A 134 19.80 0.85 -3.53
CA GLN A 134 20.11 2.02 -2.70
C GLN A 134 19.15 3.20 -2.92
N GLU A 135 18.62 3.35 -4.13
CA GLU A 135 17.75 4.46 -4.47
C GLU A 135 16.38 4.35 -3.81
N ARG A 136 16.04 5.33 -2.96
CA ARG A 136 14.80 5.33 -2.18
C ARG A 136 13.54 5.29 -3.04
N GLN A 137 13.48 6.09 -4.11
CA GLN A 137 12.30 6.14 -4.99
C GLN A 137 12.04 4.79 -5.65
N ASN A 138 13.09 4.14 -6.12
CA ASN A 138 12.99 2.81 -6.72
C ASN A 138 12.47 1.79 -5.71
N ARG A 139 12.99 1.78 -4.47
CA ARG A 139 12.47 0.90 -3.42
C ARG A 139 10.99 1.14 -3.13
N VAL A 140 10.56 2.39 -3.02
CA VAL A 140 9.14 2.72 -2.77
C VAL A 140 8.25 2.22 -3.91
N CYS A 141 8.63 2.45 -5.17
CA CYS A 141 7.88 1.94 -6.32
C CYS A 141 7.86 0.41 -6.35
N THR A 142 8.95 -0.24 -5.96
CA THR A 142 9.01 -1.70 -5.82
C THR A 142 8.02 -2.21 -4.76
N THR A 143 7.91 -1.53 -3.63
CA THR A 143 6.93 -1.92 -2.59
C THR A 143 5.49 -1.77 -3.06
N VAL A 144 5.19 -0.74 -3.86
CA VAL A 144 3.88 -0.57 -4.50
C VAL A 144 3.61 -1.71 -5.49
N ALA A 145 4.60 -2.07 -6.31
CA ALA A 145 4.47 -3.18 -7.25
C ALA A 145 4.18 -4.52 -6.55
N ILE A 146 4.87 -4.80 -5.43
CA ILE A 146 4.61 -5.98 -4.60
C ILE A 146 3.17 -5.99 -4.08
N ALA A 147 2.67 -4.87 -3.60
CA ALA A 147 1.30 -4.74 -3.12
C ALA A 147 0.26 -4.95 -4.23
N ILE A 148 0.52 -4.45 -5.44
CA ILE A 148 -0.34 -4.67 -6.62
C ILE A 148 -0.33 -6.14 -7.04
N VAL A 149 0.81 -6.82 -6.99
CA VAL A 149 0.88 -8.26 -7.23
C VAL A 149 0.04 -9.04 -6.20
N ALA A 150 0.09 -8.63 -4.93
CA ALA A 150 -0.72 -9.23 -3.87
C ALA A 150 -2.23 -9.00 -4.08
N GLU A 151 -2.64 -7.81 -4.48
CA GLU A 151 -4.03 -7.49 -4.81
C GLU A 151 -4.52 -8.31 -6.00
N THR A 152 -3.70 -8.42 -7.04
CA THR A 152 -4.07 -9.05 -8.31
C THR A 152 -4.09 -10.58 -8.24
N CYS A 153 -3.11 -11.19 -7.55
CA CYS A 153 -2.90 -12.64 -7.50
C CYS A 153 -3.38 -13.31 -6.20
N GLY A 154 -3.77 -12.49 -5.22
CA GLY A 154 -4.15 -12.94 -3.89
C GLY A 154 -3.02 -12.81 -2.87
N PRO A 155 -3.31 -12.30 -1.65
CA PRO A 155 -2.31 -12.05 -0.61
C PRO A 155 -1.62 -13.32 -0.12
N PHE A 156 -2.28 -14.46 -0.16
CA PHE A 156 -1.74 -15.75 0.29
C PHE A 156 -0.50 -16.21 -0.48
N THR A 157 -0.31 -15.72 -1.71
CA THR A 157 0.87 -16.03 -2.54
C THR A 157 2.07 -15.13 -2.21
N VAL A 158 1.81 -13.91 -1.75
CA VAL A 158 2.81 -12.85 -1.55
C VAL A 158 3.23 -12.74 -0.09
N LEU A 159 2.29 -12.83 0.85
CA LEU A 159 2.53 -12.57 2.26
C LEU A 159 3.58 -13.49 2.91
N PRO A 160 3.58 -14.81 2.68
CA PRO A 160 4.62 -15.68 3.25
C PRO A 160 6.02 -15.33 2.78
N ALA A 161 6.17 -14.94 1.51
CA ALA A 161 7.45 -14.53 0.94
C ALA A 161 7.95 -13.22 1.56
N LEU A 162 7.07 -12.23 1.76
CA LEU A 162 7.38 -10.98 2.46
C LEU A 162 7.80 -11.24 3.90
N MET A 163 7.11 -12.08 4.63
CA MET A 163 7.43 -12.41 6.01
C MET A 163 8.77 -13.12 6.13
N ASN A 164 9.13 -13.99 5.18
CA ASN A 164 10.43 -14.63 5.13
C ASN A 164 11.55 -13.62 4.83
N GLU A 165 11.31 -12.68 3.91
CA GLU A 165 12.28 -11.64 3.58
C GLU A 165 12.54 -10.70 4.75
N TYR A 166 11.54 -10.43 5.59
CA TYR A 166 11.68 -9.63 6.82
C TYR A 166 12.68 -10.23 7.82
N ARG A 167 12.87 -11.55 7.81
CA ARG A 167 13.81 -12.23 8.70
C ARG A 167 15.27 -11.99 8.34
N LEU A 168 15.56 -11.47 7.15
CA LEU A 168 16.90 -11.11 6.74
C LEU A 168 17.39 -9.88 7.54
N PRO A 169 18.65 -9.86 8.01
CA PRO A 169 19.16 -8.81 8.87
C PRO A 169 19.53 -7.52 8.13
N GLU A 170 18.95 -7.27 6.98
CA GLU A 170 19.19 -6.06 6.18
C GLU A 170 18.11 -5.01 6.45
N LEU A 171 18.49 -3.90 7.11
CA LEU A 171 17.57 -2.84 7.52
C LEU A 171 16.73 -2.27 6.36
N ASN A 172 17.35 -2.03 5.21
CA ASN A 172 16.65 -1.51 4.03
C ASN A 172 15.60 -2.48 3.50
N VAL A 173 15.90 -3.79 3.54
CA VAL A 173 14.97 -4.84 3.12
C VAL A 173 13.80 -4.92 4.10
N GLN A 174 14.09 -4.94 5.40
CA GLN A 174 13.05 -4.97 6.44
C GLN A 174 12.12 -3.77 6.36
N ASN A 175 12.67 -2.56 6.21
CA ASN A 175 11.88 -1.35 5.99
C ASN A 175 11.07 -1.41 4.68
N GLY A 176 11.64 -1.99 3.64
CA GLY A 176 10.95 -2.24 2.37
C GLY A 176 9.79 -3.21 2.54
N VAL A 177 9.97 -4.30 3.27
CA VAL A 177 8.91 -5.27 3.57
C VAL A 177 7.76 -4.62 4.35
N LEU A 178 8.07 -3.87 5.40
CA LEU A 178 7.05 -3.14 6.17
C LEU A 178 6.29 -2.15 5.29
N LYS A 179 6.99 -1.45 4.40
CA LYS A 179 6.34 -0.54 3.46
C LYS A 179 5.48 -1.26 2.44
N ALA A 180 5.91 -2.43 1.96
CA ALA A 180 5.10 -3.29 1.10
C ALA A 180 3.84 -3.78 1.82
N LEU A 181 3.95 -4.20 3.08
CA LEU A 181 2.80 -4.59 3.91
C LEU A 181 1.82 -3.44 4.11
N SER A 182 2.32 -2.22 4.30
CA SER A 182 1.48 -1.02 4.42
C SER A 182 0.59 -0.83 3.20
N PHE A 183 1.15 -0.88 2.00
CA PHE A 183 0.38 -0.79 0.76
C PHE A 183 -0.50 -2.02 0.52
N LEU A 184 0.01 -3.20 0.86
CA LEU A 184 -0.73 -4.45 0.71
C LEU A 184 -2.05 -4.39 1.49
N PHE A 185 -2.02 -4.06 2.78
CA PHE A 185 -3.24 -3.98 3.59
C PHE A 185 -4.14 -2.81 3.20
N GLU A 186 -3.58 -1.72 2.68
CA GLU A 186 -4.37 -0.63 2.10
C GLU A 186 -5.17 -1.12 0.88
N TYR A 187 -4.57 -1.94 0.01
CA TYR A 187 -5.18 -2.36 -1.26
C TYR A 187 -6.13 -3.55 -1.12
N ILE A 188 -5.81 -4.53 -0.28
CA ILE A 188 -6.65 -5.73 -0.12
C ILE A 188 -7.89 -5.50 0.74
N GLY A 189 -7.91 -4.45 1.58
CA GLY A 189 -9.06 -4.09 2.40
C GLY A 189 -9.56 -5.24 3.29
N GLU A 190 -10.80 -5.65 3.09
CA GLU A 190 -11.49 -6.69 3.87
C GLU A 190 -10.81 -8.07 3.82
N MET A 191 -10.12 -8.38 2.74
CA MET A 191 -9.35 -9.63 2.64
C MET A 191 -8.24 -9.74 3.69
N GLY A 192 -7.85 -8.61 4.32
CA GLY A 192 -6.91 -8.57 5.43
C GLY A 192 -7.33 -9.42 6.63
N LYS A 193 -8.64 -9.66 6.81
CA LYS A 193 -9.19 -10.48 7.89
C LYS A 193 -8.50 -11.84 8.05
N ASP A 194 -8.24 -12.52 6.95
CA ASP A 194 -7.65 -13.86 6.95
C ASP A 194 -6.18 -13.87 7.35
N TYR A 195 -5.53 -12.69 7.40
CA TYR A 195 -4.09 -12.55 7.62
C TYR A 195 -3.72 -11.81 8.90
N VAL A 196 -4.68 -11.25 9.63
CA VAL A 196 -4.44 -10.45 10.85
C VAL A 196 -3.54 -11.19 11.82
N TYR A 197 -3.91 -12.43 12.17
CA TYR A 197 -3.16 -13.22 13.15
C TYR A 197 -1.78 -13.66 12.64
N ALA A 198 -1.64 -13.85 11.33
CA ALA A 198 -0.37 -14.24 10.72
C ALA A 198 0.67 -13.10 10.77
N VAL A 199 0.25 -11.85 10.62
CA VAL A 199 1.16 -10.68 10.61
C VAL A 199 1.37 -10.06 11.99
N THR A 200 0.50 -10.33 12.95
CA THR A 200 0.56 -9.75 14.30
C THR A 200 1.94 -9.91 14.95
N PRO A 201 2.59 -11.09 15.00
CA PRO A 201 3.90 -11.23 15.62
C PRO A 201 5.00 -10.37 14.96
N LEU A 202 4.97 -10.25 13.64
CA LEU A 202 5.90 -9.39 12.90
C LEU A 202 5.69 -7.92 13.25
N LEU A 203 4.45 -7.48 13.38
CA LEU A 203 4.11 -6.10 13.72
C LEU A 203 4.45 -5.77 15.17
N GLU A 204 4.30 -6.71 16.10
CA GLU A 204 4.75 -6.57 17.50
C GLU A 204 6.25 -6.27 17.55
N ASP A 205 7.06 -7.11 16.92
CA ASP A 205 8.51 -6.94 16.86
C ASP A 205 8.88 -5.59 16.24
N ALA A 206 8.24 -5.24 15.12
CA ALA A 206 8.54 -4.02 14.38
C ALA A 206 8.13 -2.73 15.13
N LEU A 207 7.04 -2.76 15.90
CA LEU A 207 6.60 -1.63 16.74
C LEU A 207 7.50 -1.39 17.94
N MET A 208 8.25 -2.41 18.37
CA MET A 208 9.18 -2.35 19.51
C MET A 208 10.65 -2.23 19.05
N ASP A 209 10.90 -2.18 17.75
CA ASP A 209 12.25 -2.07 17.19
C ASP A 209 12.91 -0.73 17.58
N ARG A 210 14.23 -0.71 17.59
CA ARG A 210 15.02 0.49 17.86
C ARG A 210 14.96 1.50 16.71
N ASP A 211 14.75 1.02 15.49
CA ASP A 211 14.69 1.88 14.31
C ASP A 211 13.36 2.63 14.23
N LEU A 212 13.46 3.96 14.15
CA LEU A 212 12.29 4.84 14.08
C LEU A 212 11.46 4.62 12.80
N VAL A 213 12.11 4.26 11.69
CA VAL A 213 11.42 3.99 10.43
C VAL A 213 10.61 2.70 10.53
N HIS A 214 11.13 1.68 11.22
CA HIS A 214 10.37 0.46 11.52
C HIS A 214 9.09 0.80 12.28
N ARG A 215 9.20 1.53 13.38
CA ARG A 215 8.05 1.88 14.23
C ARG A 215 7.03 2.75 13.50
N GLN A 216 7.49 3.76 12.75
CA GLN A 216 6.62 4.61 11.93
C GLN A 216 5.86 3.79 10.89
N THR A 217 6.57 2.96 10.13
CA THR A 217 5.98 2.19 9.05
C THR A 217 5.04 1.11 9.59
N SER A 218 5.40 0.45 10.69
CA SER A 218 4.55 -0.53 11.36
C SER A 218 3.25 0.08 11.87
N ALA A 219 3.30 1.27 12.45
CA ALA A 219 2.08 1.99 12.85
C ALA A 219 1.18 2.25 11.64
N THR A 220 1.75 2.57 10.47
CA THR A 220 0.99 2.74 9.23
C THR A 220 0.41 1.41 8.73
N VAL A 221 1.15 0.30 8.84
CA VAL A 221 0.61 -1.04 8.52
C VAL A 221 -0.60 -1.36 9.40
N VAL A 222 -0.47 -1.15 10.70
CA VAL A 222 -1.56 -1.40 11.65
C VAL A 222 -2.76 -0.52 11.35
N LYS A 223 -2.57 0.75 10.99
CA LYS A 223 -3.63 1.66 10.56
C LYS A 223 -4.43 1.09 9.39
N HIS A 224 -3.75 0.70 8.30
CA HIS A 224 -4.42 0.17 7.12
C HIS A 224 -5.09 -1.18 7.39
N LEU A 225 -4.43 -2.06 8.14
CA LEU A 225 -5.01 -3.33 8.58
C LEU A 225 -6.28 -3.11 9.37
N THR A 226 -6.24 -2.22 10.37
CA THR A 226 -7.36 -1.89 11.24
C THR A 226 -8.56 -1.37 10.47
N LEU A 227 -8.36 -0.45 9.53
CA LEU A 227 -9.43 0.09 8.68
C LEU A 227 -9.99 -0.97 7.73
N GLY A 228 -9.14 -1.85 7.20
CA GLY A 228 -9.57 -2.91 6.29
C GLY A 228 -10.44 -3.98 6.94
N VAL A 229 -10.18 -4.31 8.20
CA VAL A 229 -10.91 -5.37 8.94
C VAL A 229 -11.99 -4.84 9.88
N PHE A 230 -12.36 -3.59 9.74
CA PHE A 230 -13.41 -2.96 10.54
C PHE A 230 -14.72 -3.77 10.50
N GLY A 231 -15.25 -4.12 11.68
CA GLY A 231 -16.50 -4.85 11.80
C GLY A 231 -16.47 -6.33 11.40
N LEU A 232 -15.29 -6.89 11.17
CA LEU A 232 -15.12 -8.28 10.70
C LEU A 232 -14.76 -9.28 11.84
N GLY A 233 -14.81 -8.85 13.11
CA GLY A 233 -14.59 -9.73 14.25
C GLY A 233 -13.12 -9.96 14.60
N CYS A 234 -12.25 -8.98 14.31
CA CYS A 234 -10.81 -9.04 14.62
C CYS A 234 -10.42 -8.11 15.79
N GLU A 235 -11.39 -7.65 16.58
CA GLU A 235 -11.20 -6.64 17.62
C GLU A 235 -10.21 -7.06 18.71
N ASP A 236 -10.12 -8.36 19.01
CA ASP A 236 -9.15 -8.92 19.96
C ASP A 236 -7.70 -8.71 19.50
N ALA A 237 -7.41 -9.04 18.25
CA ALA A 237 -6.10 -8.83 17.65
C ALA A 237 -5.74 -7.34 17.55
N LEU A 238 -6.71 -6.48 17.19
CA LEU A 238 -6.52 -5.05 17.11
C LEU A 238 -6.25 -4.43 18.50
N GLN A 239 -6.99 -4.87 19.52
CA GLN A 239 -6.76 -4.43 20.90
C GLN A 239 -5.39 -4.88 21.39
N HIS A 240 -4.96 -6.09 21.04
CA HIS A 240 -3.62 -6.58 21.33
C HIS A 240 -2.55 -5.69 20.68
N LEU A 241 -2.68 -5.38 19.41
CA LEU A 241 -1.76 -4.49 18.68
C LEU A 241 -1.73 -3.07 19.27
N LEU A 242 -2.86 -2.58 19.78
CA LEU A 242 -2.93 -1.27 20.44
C LEU A 242 -1.95 -1.17 21.62
N ASN A 243 -1.75 -2.27 22.36
CA ASN A 243 -0.78 -2.31 23.46
C ASN A 243 0.66 -2.09 23.00
N PHE A 244 1.00 -2.47 21.76
CA PHE A 244 2.32 -2.27 21.17
C PHE A 244 2.46 -0.92 20.46
N VAL A 245 1.36 -0.38 19.94
CA VAL A 245 1.32 0.96 19.35
C VAL A 245 1.46 2.03 20.43
N TRP A 246 0.78 1.86 21.56
CA TRP A 246 0.64 2.87 22.60
C TRP A 246 1.94 3.42 23.16
N PRO A 247 2.99 2.63 23.47
CA PRO A 247 4.25 3.15 24.01
C PRO A 247 4.93 4.17 23.08
N ASN A 248 4.62 4.14 21.79
CA ASN A 248 5.19 5.04 20.80
C ASN A 248 4.62 6.47 20.84
N VAL A 249 3.58 6.74 21.65
CA VAL A 249 3.03 8.09 21.87
C VAL A 249 4.04 9.02 22.57
N PHE A 250 5.05 8.45 23.22
CA PHE A 250 6.11 9.18 23.93
C PHE A 250 7.32 9.51 23.05
N GLU A 251 7.32 9.11 21.78
CA GLU A 251 8.40 9.40 20.87
C GLU A 251 8.54 10.90 20.61
N GLN A 252 9.77 11.30 20.30
CA GLN A 252 10.08 12.70 20.01
C GLN A 252 10.03 13.02 18.52
N SER A 253 10.18 12.01 17.66
CA SER A 253 10.14 12.18 16.20
C SER A 253 8.73 12.55 15.73
N PRO A 254 8.55 13.71 15.07
CA PRO A 254 7.24 14.13 14.56
C PRO A 254 6.62 13.12 13.60
N HIS A 255 7.45 12.46 12.80
CA HIS A 255 6.98 11.45 11.83
C HIS A 255 6.43 10.21 12.51
N VAL A 256 7.07 9.74 13.57
CA VAL A 256 6.59 8.58 14.35
C VAL A 256 5.31 8.95 15.10
N ILE A 257 5.29 10.11 15.76
CA ILE A 257 4.10 10.58 16.52
C ILE A 257 2.90 10.71 15.57
N THR A 258 3.08 11.30 14.39
CA THR A 258 1.99 11.45 13.41
C THR A 258 1.44 10.08 12.99
N ALA A 259 2.31 9.13 12.63
CA ALA A 259 1.88 7.80 12.23
C ALA A 259 1.17 7.04 13.36
N VAL A 260 1.66 7.19 14.59
CA VAL A 260 1.05 6.58 15.80
C VAL A 260 -0.32 7.18 16.08
N LEU A 261 -0.47 8.50 16.03
CA LEU A 261 -1.76 9.16 16.27
C LEU A 261 -2.78 8.82 15.17
N GLU A 262 -2.36 8.74 13.92
CA GLU A 262 -3.22 8.26 12.82
C GLU A 262 -3.66 6.79 13.02
N CYS A 263 -2.76 5.95 13.53
CA CYS A 263 -3.06 4.57 13.86
C CYS A 263 -4.08 4.47 15.01
N ILE A 264 -3.89 5.25 16.07
CA ILE A 264 -4.82 5.30 17.21
C ILE A 264 -6.19 5.80 16.76
N GLU A 265 -6.25 6.78 15.86
CA GLU A 265 -7.50 7.26 15.27
C GLU A 265 -8.22 6.17 14.46
N ALA A 266 -7.49 5.39 13.68
CA ALA A 266 -8.04 4.23 12.98
C ALA A 266 -8.58 3.17 13.96
N MET A 267 -7.86 2.93 15.06
CA MET A 267 -8.30 2.00 16.10
C MET A 267 -9.54 2.53 16.85
N ARG A 268 -9.68 3.84 17.02
CA ARG A 268 -10.91 4.45 17.54
C ARG A 268 -12.11 4.11 16.67
N VAL A 269 -11.94 4.15 15.35
CA VAL A 269 -13.00 3.77 14.42
C VAL A 269 -13.37 2.30 14.55
N SER A 270 -12.39 1.41 14.63
CA SER A 270 -12.59 -0.04 14.59
C SER A 270 -12.96 -0.67 15.95
N LEU A 271 -12.32 -0.24 17.03
CA LEU A 271 -12.57 -0.75 18.37
C LEU A 271 -13.66 0.01 19.13
N GLY A 272 -14.00 1.18 18.64
CA GLY A 272 -14.87 2.13 19.32
C GLY A 272 -14.10 3.07 20.25
N PRO A 273 -14.65 4.29 20.48
CA PRO A 273 -14.00 5.34 21.23
C PRO A 273 -13.75 4.97 22.69
N THR A 274 -14.65 4.25 23.32
CA THR A 274 -14.56 3.86 24.73
C THR A 274 -13.33 3.00 25.02
N LYS A 275 -13.06 1.98 24.19
CA LYS A 275 -11.91 1.08 24.38
C LYS A 275 -10.59 1.82 24.24
N VAL A 276 -10.48 2.70 23.27
CA VAL A 276 -9.25 3.47 23.03
C VAL A 276 -9.04 4.51 24.13
N LEU A 277 -10.09 5.20 24.56
CA LEU A 277 -10.02 6.17 25.66
C LEU A 277 -9.63 5.53 27.00
N GLN A 278 -10.00 4.28 27.25
CA GLN A 278 -9.55 3.55 28.44
C GLN A 278 -8.03 3.51 28.59
N HIS A 279 -7.29 3.45 27.47
CA HIS A 279 -5.83 3.50 27.49
C HIS A 279 -5.30 4.86 27.99
N THR A 280 -6.03 5.94 27.75
CA THR A 280 -5.63 7.27 28.21
C THR A 280 -5.82 7.47 29.68
N LEU A 281 -6.80 6.80 30.30
CA LEU A 281 -7.13 6.96 31.70
C LEU A 281 -5.94 6.64 32.63
N GLN A 282 -5.09 5.71 32.23
CA GLN A 282 -3.93 5.29 33.02
C GLN A 282 -2.90 6.41 33.25
N GLY A 283 -2.83 7.37 32.34
CA GLY A 283 -1.80 8.41 32.35
C GLY A 283 -2.29 9.82 32.64
N LEU A 284 -3.60 10.08 32.67
CA LEU A 284 -4.16 11.41 32.88
C LEU A 284 -3.78 12.02 34.22
N TRP A 285 -3.60 11.18 35.24
CA TRP A 285 -3.21 11.58 36.61
C TRP A 285 -1.82 11.05 36.99
N HIS A 286 -0.99 10.69 36.02
CA HIS A 286 0.36 10.22 36.28
C HIS A 286 1.18 11.29 37.07
N PRO A 287 2.02 10.92 38.04
CA PRO A 287 2.79 11.89 38.83
C PRO A 287 3.73 12.76 38.01
N ALA A 288 4.33 12.21 36.95
CA ALA A 288 5.22 12.96 36.07
C ALA A 288 4.42 13.85 35.10
N ARG A 289 4.68 15.17 35.14
CA ARG A 289 4.00 16.16 34.29
C ARG A 289 4.12 15.87 32.78
N LYS A 290 5.32 15.49 32.30
CA LYS A 290 5.56 15.18 30.88
C LYS A 290 4.70 14.02 30.38
N VAL A 291 4.44 13.03 31.21
CA VAL A 291 3.54 11.89 30.90
C VAL A 291 2.12 12.38 30.80
N ARG A 292 1.63 13.13 31.81
CA ARG A 292 0.28 13.70 31.78
C ARG A 292 0.01 14.55 30.55
N GLU A 293 0.96 15.38 30.14
CA GLU A 293 0.82 16.26 28.97
C GLU A 293 0.56 15.45 27.70
N VAL A 294 1.26 14.33 27.50
CA VAL A 294 1.06 13.44 26.35
C VAL A 294 -0.32 12.78 26.40
N TYR A 295 -0.69 12.21 27.55
CA TYR A 295 -1.99 11.55 27.69
C TYR A 295 -3.17 12.51 27.54
N TRP A 296 -3.10 13.70 28.11
CA TRP A 296 -4.14 14.72 27.94
C TRP A 296 -4.26 15.18 26.49
N LYS A 297 -3.16 15.32 25.78
CA LYS A 297 -3.17 15.67 24.35
C LYS A 297 -3.87 14.59 23.52
N VAL A 298 -3.54 13.33 23.74
CA VAL A 298 -4.16 12.20 23.05
C VAL A 298 -5.65 12.10 23.42
N TYR A 299 -5.96 12.20 24.70
CA TYR A 299 -7.35 12.16 25.20
C TYR A 299 -8.21 13.25 24.54
N ASN A 300 -7.75 14.49 24.52
CA ASN A 300 -8.50 15.59 23.93
C ASN A 300 -8.73 15.37 22.42
N SER A 301 -7.73 14.87 21.70
CA SER A 301 -7.86 14.56 20.28
C SER A 301 -8.93 13.49 20.02
N LEU A 302 -8.89 12.41 20.79
CA LEU A 302 -9.87 11.31 20.71
C LEU A 302 -11.27 11.75 21.14
N TYR A 303 -11.36 12.53 22.21
CA TYR A 303 -12.63 13.04 22.74
C TYR A 303 -13.35 13.93 21.71
N ILE A 304 -12.64 14.91 21.16
CA ILE A 304 -13.22 15.81 20.14
C ILE A 304 -13.73 15.02 18.93
N GLY A 305 -12.99 13.98 18.50
CA GLY A 305 -13.37 13.17 17.35
C GLY A 305 -14.47 12.13 17.61
N ALA A 306 -14.90 11.94 18.86
CA ALA A 306 -15.76 10.81 19.24
C ALA A 306 -16.88 11.14 20.22
N GLN A 307 -17.18 12.42 20.45
CA GLN A 307 -18.17 12.85 21.46
C GLN A 307 -19.50 12.12 21.32
N ASP A 308 -20.08 12.08 20.13
CA ASP A 308 -21.37 11.44 19.89
C ASP A 308 -21.33 9.92 20.07
N GLY A 309 -20.19 9.30 19.72
CA GLY A 309 -19.97 7.86 19.87
C GLY A 309 -19.77 7.41 21.31
N MET A 310 -19.48 8.33 22.25
CA MET A 310 -19.29 8.03 23.66
C MET A 310 -20.58 8.08 24.48
N VAL A 311 -21.64 8.70 23.95
CA VAL A 311 -22.91 8.82 24.67
C VAL A 311 -23.45 7.49 25.20
N PRO A 312 -23.41 6.38 24.46
CA PRO A 312 -23.83 5.07 24.96
C PRO A 312 -22.93 4.49 26.08
N ALA A 313 -21.69 5.00 26.19
CA ALA A 313 -20.73 4.54 27.19
C ALA A 313 -20.81 5.33 28.52
N TYR A 314 -21.53 6.42 28.53
CA TYR A 314 -21.79 7.14 29.79
C TYR A 314 -22.71 6.33 30.67
N PRO A 315 -22.50 6.36 32.00
CA PRO A 315 -23.42 5.71 32.95
C PRO A 315 -24.82 6.28 32.75
N ALA A 316 -25.76 5.43 32.38
CA ALA A 316 -27.16 5.77 32.43
C ALA A 316 -27.54 5.86 33.92
N LEU A 317 -27.88 7.07 34.36
CA LEU A 317 -28.52 7.23 35.67
C LEU A 317 -29.97 6.80 35.45
N GLU A 318 -30.42 5.80 36.24
CA GLU A 318 -31.84 5.51 36.31
C GLU A 318 -32.56 6.78 36.78
N ASP A 319 -33.65 7.12 36.10
CA ASP A 319 -34.53 8.21 36.52
C ASP A 319 -35.11 7.85 37.86
N ASP A 320 -34.39 8.18 38.91
CA ASP A 320 -34.85 8.11 40.25
C ASP A 320 -35.62 9.41 40.52
N ASP A 321 -36.89 9.31 40.88
CA ASP A 321 -37.74 10.47 41.21
C ASP A 321 -37.13 11.32 42.38
N PHE A 322 -36.08 10.85 42.99
CA PHE A 322 -35.28 11.48 44.02
C PHE A 322 -33.92 11.98 43.58
N ASN A 323 -33.73 12.28 42.29
CA ASN A 323 -32.44 12.76 41.80
C ASN A 323 -32.08 14.13 42.40
N THR A 324 -31.46 14.10 43.55
CA THR A 324 -31.01 15.26 44.33
C THR A 324 -29.74 15.90 43.77
N TYR A 325 -29.20 15.40 42.68
CA TYR A 325 -27.99 15.92 42.04
C TYR A 325 -28.26 16.94 40.94
N ARG A 326 -29.38 17.65 40.96
CA ARG A 326 -29.53 18.90 40.20
C ARG A 326 -28.57 19.93 40.80
N ARG A 327 -27.45 20.15 40.11
CA ARG A 327 -26.59 21.27 40.40
C ARG A 327 -27.16 22.47 39.68
N ALA A 328 -27.77 23.37 40.41
CA ALA A 328 -28.35 24.61 39.89
C ALA A 328 -27.30 25.45 39.13
N GLU A 329 -26.02 25.29 39.49
CA GLU A 329 -24.90 25.97 38.81
C GLU A 329 -24.73 25.55 37.38
N LEU A 330 -25.10 24.31 37.00
CA LEU A 330 -24.99 23.82 35.61
C LEU A 330 -26.13 24.34 34.74
N GLU A 331 -27.25 24.77 35.30
CA GLU A 331 -28.35 25.39 34.55
C GLU A 331 -27.96 26.77 33.97
N TYR A 332 -26.90 27.39 34.49
CA TYR A 332 -26.39 28.66 34.01
C TYR A 332 -25.20 28.52 33.01
N VAL A 333 -24.73 27.32 32.79
CA VAL A 333 -23.54 27.05 31.92
C VAL A 333 -23.93 26.36 30.62
N LEU A 334 -25.11 25.78 30.58
CA LEU A 334 -25.74 25.20 29.39
C LEU A 334 -26.85 26.13 28.87
#